data_132fe513e4f3adad480364456e7a4650
#
_entry.id   132fe513e4f3adad480364456e7a4650
#
_cell.length_a   1.000
_cell.length_b   1.000
_cell.length_c   1.000
_cell.angle_alpha   90.00
_cell.angle_beta   90.00
_cell.angle_gamma   90.00
#
_symmetry.space_group_name_H-M   'P 1'
#
loop_
_entity.id
_entity.type
_entity.pdbx_description
1 polymer ?
#
loop_
_entity_poly.entity_id
_entity_poly.type
_entity_poly.pdbx_seq_one_letter_code
_entity_poly.pdbx_strand_id
1 'polypeptide(L)'
;QSLEQMHRAKEMYPVCMRQVFRAAVAEYNDYDNGVIRIKTNPWGKVKIPQADRTAKIAISPEECRVFFAAPLPETKMIDPLPEIGRDVSKMILCLAGINTVDLFEMKKENYRNGCLCYNRAKTKKTRTDDAYIEMRVEPAIQPLMEKYLAEPNDPYLFRFHKRFCDSDSFCAGVNNGIKQICRSLGIPKEKQYRAYTFR
;
A
#
# COMPACT_ATOMS: atom_id res chain seq x y z
N GLN A 1 0.93 -21.25 -18.58
CA GLN A 1 0.52 -19.93 -19.07
C GLN A 1 1.73 -19.23 -19.62
N SER A 2 1.68 -18.75 -20.88
CA SER A 2 2.78 -17.98 -21.44
C SER A 2 2.91 -16.62 -20.70
N LEU A 3 4.12 -16.04 -20.68
CA LEU A 3 4.36 -14.71 -20.08
C LEU A 3 3.42 -13.63 -20.65
N GLU A 4 2.97 -13.77 -21.88
CA GLU A 4 2.03 -12.86 -22.55
C GLU A 4 0.63 -12.84 -21.90
N GLN A 5 0.22 -13.93 -21.25
CA GLN A 5 -1.06 -14.01 -20.53
C GLN A 5 -1.00 -13.42 -19.11
N MET A 6 0.19 -13.05 -18.65
CA MET A 6 0.41 -12.48 -17.32
C MET A 6 0.48 -10.95 -17.40
N HIS A 7 -0.62 -10.25 -17.15
CA HIS A 7 -0.78 -8.80 -17.33
C HIS A 7 0.41 -7.92 -16.86
N ARG A 8 1.02 -8.24 -15.75
CA ARG A 8 2.15 -7.48 -15.18
C ARG A 8 3.51 -8.14 -15.42
N ALA A 9 3.55 -9.46 -15.42
CA ALA A 9 4.79 -10.21 -15.50
C ALA A 9 5.47 -10.06 -16.86
N LYS A 10 4.69 -9.89 -17.95
CA LYS A 10 5.21 -9.67 -19.30
C LYS A 10 6.13 -8.45 -19.42
N GLU A 11 5.93 -7.42 -18.60
CA GLU A 11 6.81 -6.25 -18.54
C GLU A 11 7.85 -6.40 -17.43
N MET A 12 7.42 -6.76 -16.22
CA MET A 12 8.26 -6.72 -15.03
C MET A 12 9.46 -7.66 -15.12
N TYR A 13 9.27 -8.91 -15.52
CA TYR A 13 10.38 -9.86 -15.59
C TYR A 13 11.44 -9.50 -16.61
N PRO A 14 11.12 -9.16 -17.86
CA PRO A 14 12.14 -8.70 -18.80
C PRO A 14 12.83 -7.41 -18.36
N VAL A 15 12.12 -6.49 -17.70
CA VAL A 15 12.74 -5.26 -17.14
C VAL A 15 13.74 -5.63 -16.04
N CYS A 16 13.39 -6.50 -15.11
CA CYS A 16 14.30 -6.97 -14.05
C CYS A 16 15.53 -7.68 -14.64
N MET A 17 15.32 -8.59 -15.59
CA MET A 17 16.42 -9.27 -16.26
C MET A 17 17.36 -8.29 -16.96
N ARG A 18 16.83 -7.28 -17.66
CA ARG A 18 17.62 -6.22 -18.30
C ARG A 18 18.41 -5.40 -17.28
N GLN A 19 17.83 -5.13 -16.08
CA GLN A 19 18.54 -4.43 -15.02
C GLN A 19 19.71 -5.26 -14.48
N VAL A 20 19.52 -6.56 -14.25
CA VAL A 20 20.60 -7.47 -13.82
C VAL A 20 21.70 -7.53 -14.87
N PHE A 21 21.34 -7.65 -16.16
CA PHE A 21 22.32 -7.63 -17.25
C PHE A 21 23.12 -6.32 -17.30
N ARG A 22 22.45 -5.17 -17.13
CA ARG A 22 23.13 -3.87 -17.09
C ARG A 22 24.08 -3.73 -15.90
N ALA A 23 23.68 -4.24 -14.74
CA ALA A 23 24.55 -4.28 -13.57
C ALA A 23 25.79 -5.15 -13.83
N ALA A 24 25.61 -6.33 -14.46
CA ALA A 24 26.74 -7.18 -14.84
C ALA A 24 27.67 -6.50 -15.84
N VAL A 25 27.15 -5.79 -16.85
CA VAL A 25 27.96 -5.02 -17.80
C VAL A 25 28.77 -3.94 -17.08
N ALA A 26 28.13 -3.22 -16.12
CA ALA A 26 28.83 -2.18 -15.36
C ALA A 26 29.91 -2.75 -14.42
N GLU A 27 29.73 -3.95 -13.89
CA GLU A 27 30.67 -4.62 -13.00
C GLU A 27 31.87 -5.22 -13.77
N TYR A 28 31.60 -5.84 -14.93
CA TYR A 28 32.61 -6.62 -15.64
C TYR A 28 33.31 -5.91 -16.81
N ASN A 29 32.76 -4.79 -17.30
CA ASN A 29 33.38 -3.98 -18.33
C ASN A 29 34.01 -2.72 -17.70
N ASP A 30 35.26 -2.47 -18.07
CA ASP A 30 36.00 -1.25 -17.76
C ASP A 30 36.37 -0.57 -19.07
N TYR A 31 35.53 0.34 -19.51
CA TYR A 31 35.73 1.03 -20.80
C TYR A 31 36.91 2.00 -20.77
N ASP A 32 37.24 2.55 -19.59
CA ASP A 32 38.34 3.50 -19.42
C ASP A 32 39.71 2.80 -19.62
N ASN A 33 39.81 1.53 -19.22
CA ASN A 33 40.97 0.70 -19.38
C ASN A 33 40.87 -0.27 -20.60
N GLY A 34 39.84 -0.14 -21.42
CA GLY A 34 39.65 -0.96 -22.62
C GLY A 34 39.27 -2.42 -22.35
N VAL A 35 38.86 -2.76 -21.10
CA VAL A 35 38.49 -4.13 -20.72
C VAL A 35 37.00 -4.37 -20.99
N ILE A 36 36.69 -5.08 -22.07
CA ILE A 36 35.32 -5.42 -22.46
C ILE A 36 35.12 -6.94 -22.35
N ARG A 37 34.59 -7.41 -21.24
CA ARG A 37 34.32 -8.84 -21.04
C ARG A 37 32.95 -9.25 -21.59
N ILE A 38 31.93 -8.41 -21.43
CA ILE A 38 30.58 -8.62 -21.99
C ILE A 38 30.47 -7.76 -23.26
N LYS A 39 30.68 -8.40 -24.42
CA LYS A 39 30.76 -7.73 -25.74
C LYS A 39 29.41 -7.55 -26.43
N THR A 40 28.38 -8.34 -26.06
CA THR A 40 27.10 -8.37 -26.74
C THR A 40 26.02 -7.74 -25.87
N ASN A 41 25.07 -7.04 -26.51
CA ASN A 41 23.89 -6.50 -25.86
C ASN A 41 22.63 -7.12 -26.47
N PRO A 42 22.12 -8.24 -25.89
CA PRO A 42 20.91 -8.89 -26.39
C PRO A 42 19.68 -8.00 -26.28
N TRP A 43 19.68 -7.04 -25.36
CA TRP A 43 18.54 -6.16 -25.09
C TRP A 43 18.36 -5.05 -26.15
N GLY A 44 19.34 -4.79 -27.00
CA GLY A 44 19.26 -3.77 -28.04
C GLY A 44 18.15 -4.05 -29.08
N LYS A 45 17.81 -5.33 -29.28
CA LYS A 45 16.77 -5.76 -30.23
C LYS A 45 15.50 -6.26 -29.58
N VAL A 46 15.46 -6.34 -28.24
CA VAL A 46 14.29 -6.85 -27.49
C VAL A 46 13.33 -5.69 -27.16
N LYS A 47 12.15 -5.74 -27.76
CA LYS A 47 11.04 -4.84 -27.39
C LYS A 47 10.27 -5.45 -26.24
N ILE A 48 10.38 -4.84 -25.05
CA ILE A 48 9.63 -5.28 -23.86
C ILE A 48 8.20 -4.77 -24.00
N PRO A 49 7.19 -5.65 -23.95
CA PRO A 49 5.80 -5.23 -23.99
C PRO A 49 5.43 -4.50 -22.72
N GLN A 50 4.62 -3.46 -22.83
CA GLN A 50 4.09 -2.76 -21.66
C GLN A 50 2.99 -3.60 -20.97
N ALA A 51 2.94 -3.50 -19.65
CA ALA A 51 1.84 -4.09 -18.88
C ALA A 51 0.52 -3.36 -19.18
N ASP A 52 -0.57 -4.12 -19.21
CA ASP A 52 -1.89 -3.52 -19.37
C ASP A 52 -2.20 -2.65 -18.15
N ARG A 53 -2.74 -1.48 -18.40
CA ARG A 53 -3.20 -0.60 -17.31
C ARG A 53 -4.43 -1.24 -16.67
N THR A 54 -4.30 -1.67 -15.43
CA THR A 54 -5.47 -2.10 -14.65
C THR A 54 -6.38 -0.90 -14.40
N ALA A 55 -7.66 -1.05 -14.72
CA ALA A 55 -8.66 -0.05 -14.38
C ALA A 55 -8.65 0.17 -12.86
N LYS A 56 -8.55 1.43 -12.44
CA LYS A 56 -8.68 1.78 -11.03
C LYS A 56 -10.16 1.79 -10.70
N ILE A 57 -10.55 1.02 -9.69
CA ILE A 57 -11.90 1.08 -9.13
C ILE A 57 -11.92 2.30 -8.21
N ALA A 58 -12.57 3.36 -8.65
CA ALA A 58 -12.90 4.49 -7.80
C ALA A 58 -14.26 4.22 -7.15
N ILE A 59 -14.41 4.59 -5.89
CA ILE A 59 -15.68 4.53 -5.17
C ILE A 59 -16.41 5.87 -5.31
N SER A 60 -17.69 5.85 -5.62
CA SER A 60 -18.51 7.06 -5.62
C SER A 60 -18.83 7.53 -4.19
N PRO A 61 -19.23 8.81 -4.00
CA PRO A 61 -19.65 9.29 -2.68
C PRO A 61 -20.84 8.49 -2.11
N GLU A 62 -21.76 8.07 -2.96
CA GLU A 62 -22.93 7.26 -2.58
C GLU A 62 -22.53 5.87 -2.13
N GLU A 63 -21.69 5.18 -2.89
CA GLU A 63 -21.13 3.87 -2.54
C GLU A 63 -20.33 3.95 -1.22
N CYS A 64 -19.57 5.04 -1.05
CA CYS A 64 -18.83 5.32 0.17
C CYS A 64 -19.75 5.43 1.40
N ARG A 65 -20.87 6.18 1.28
CA ARG A 65 -21.87 6.29 2.35
C ARG A 65 -22.48 4.93 2.68
N VAL A 66 -22.87 4.17 1.67
CA VAL A 66 -23.44 2.82 1.84
C VAL A 66 -22.44 1.90 2.53
N PHE A 67 -21.17 1.92 2.11
CA PHE A 67 -20.12 1.10 2.71
C PHE A 67 -19.89 1.42 4.20
N PHE A 68 -19.80 2.71 4.56
CA PHE A 68 -19.58 3.12 5.94
C PHE A 68 -20.81 2.96 6.85
N ALA A 69 -22.01 2.97 6.27
CA ALA A 69 -23.27 2.73 6.98
C ALA A 69 -23.61 1.23 7.10
N ALA A 70 -22.88 0.34 6.44
CA ALA A 70 -23.16 -1.09 6.46
C ALA A 70 -23.14 -1.65 7.88
N PRO A 71 -24.13 -2.46 8.28
CA PRO A 71 -24.09 -3.16 9.54
C PRO A 71 -22.91 -4.13 9.57
N LEU A 72 -22.16 -4.10 10.66
CA LEU A 72 -21.07 -5.06 10.85
C LEU A 72 -21.63 -6.37 11.43
N PRO A 73 -21.05 -7.52 11.03
CA PRO A 73 -21.44 -8.80 11.64
C PRO A 73 -21.19 -8.78 13.14
N GLU A 74 -22.18 -9.23 13.92
CA GLU A 74 -22.00 -9.42 15.35
C GLU A 74 -20.94 -10.50 15.61
N THR A 75 -20.00 -10.20 16.49
CA THR A 75 -18.92 -11.11 16.84
C THR A 75 -18.44 -10.86 18.26
N LYS A 76 -18.00 -11.93 18.92
CA LYS A 76 -17.36 -11.84 20.25
C LYS A 76 -15.87 -11.48 20.17
N MET A 77 -15.32 -11.35 18.97
CA MET A 77 -13.91 -11.01 18.78
C MET A 77 -13.66 -9.52 19.06
N ILE A 78 -12.60 -9.24 19.76
CA ILE A 78 -12.07 -7.88 19.91
C ILE A 78 -11.45 -7.47 18.58
N ASP A 79 -11.79 -6.27 18.11
CA ASP A 79 -11.33 -5.70 16.83
C ASP A 79 -11.54 -6.67 15.64
N PRO A 80 -12.78 -7.03 15.30
CA PRO A 80 -13.04 -7.96 14.20
C PRO A 80 -12.59 -7.36 12.86
N LEU A 81 -12.16 -8.21 11.92
CA LEU A 81 -11.64 -7.74 10.62
C LEU A 81 -12.58 -6.79 9.87
N PRO A 82 -13.91 -6.99 9.82
CA PRO A 82 -14.82 -6.03 9.19
C PRO A 82 -14.76 -4.64 9.82
N GLU A 83 -14.67 -4.56 11.14
CA GLU A 83 -14.55 -3.29 11.86
C GLU A 83 -13.23 -2.61 11.55
N ILE A 84 -12.10 -3.33 11.67
CA ILE A 84 -10.77 -2.82 11.27
C ILE A 84 -10.78 -2.37 9.81
N GLY A 85 -11.36 -3.17 8.91
CA GLY A 85 -11.44 -2.85 7.48
C GLY A 85 -12.19 -1.55 7.23
N ARG A 86 -13.35 -1.34 7.89
CA ARG A 86 -14.13 -0.12 7.80
C ARG A 86 -13.38 1.07 8.38
N ASP A 87 -12.86 0.93 9.57
CA ASP A 87 -12.24 2.01 10.34
C ASP A 87 -10.93 2.47 9.69
N VAL A 88 -10.10 1.54 9.23
CA VAL A 88 -8.87 1.87 8.48
C VAL A 88 -9.20 2.49 7.12
N SER A 89 -10.27 2.04 6.43
CA SER A 89 -10.73 2.70 5.20
C SER A 89 -11.13 4.16 5.44
N LYS A 90 -11.78 4.44 6.57
CA LYS A 90 -12.13 5.81 6.97
C LYS A 90 -10.88 6.63 7.30
N MET A 91 -9.91 6.04 8.00
CA MET A 91 -8.61 6.70 8.23
C MET A 91 -7.91 7.02 6.90
N ILE A 92 -7.85 6.08 5.97
CA ILE A 92 -7.24 6.30 4.65
C ILE A 92 -7.91 7.47 3.92
N LEU A 93 -9.24 7.51 3.90
CA LEU A 93 -10.00 8.57 3.25
C LEU A 93 -9.75 9.94 3.90
N CYS A 94 -9.80 10.03 5.23
CA CYS A 94 -9.69 11.28 5.97
C CYS A 94 -8.24 11.75 6.16
N LEU A 95 -7.26 10.86 6.03
CA LEU A 95 -5.82 11.15 6.13
C LEU A 95 -5.16 11.22 4.74
N ALA A 96 -5.79 11.93 3.81
CA ALA A 96 -5.27 12.24 2.46
C ALA A 96 -4.74 11.02 1.68
N GLY A 97 -5.37 9.86 1.84
CA GLY A 97 -4.98 8.64 1.15
C GLY A 97 -3.70 8.00 1.68
N ILE A 98 -3.47 8.02 2.99
CA ILE A 98 -2.34 7.35 3.62
C ILE A 98 -2.27 5.86 3.22
N ASN A 99 -1.06 5.32 3.04
CA ASN A 99 -0.91 3.89 2.79
C ASN A 99 -1.09 3.09 4.08
N THR A 100 -1.57 1.85 3.95
CA THR A 100 -1.66 0.92 5.08
C THR A 100 -0.30 0.65 5.73
N VAL A 101 0.78 0.57 4.95
CA VAL A 101 2.14 0.41 5.49
C VAL A 101 2.55 1.63 6.32
N ASP A 102 2.30 2.84 5.81
CA ASP A 102 2.65 4.08 6.54
C ASP A 102 1.82 4.19 7.84
N LEU A 103 0.55 3.77 7.82
CA LEU A 103 -0.32 3.74 9.00
C LEU A 103 0.13 2.70 10.03
N PHE A 104 0.58 1.51 9.57
CA PHE A 104 1.07 0.44 10.42
C PHE A 104 2.38 0.81 11.12
N GLU A 105 3.33 1.40 10.39
CA GLU A 105 4.65 1.79 10.87
C GLU A 105 4.66 3.16 11.59
N MET A 106 3.50 3.83 11.68
CA MET A 106 3.39 5.17 12.29
C MET A 106 3.86 5.14 13.74
N LYS A 107 4.83 5.99 14.07
CA LYS A 107 5.36 6.13 15.43
C LYS A 107 4.69 7.29 16.15
N LYS A 108 4.73 7.29 17.49
CA LYS A 108 4.19 8.40 18.31
C LYS A 108 4.85 9.73 18.00
N GLU A 109 6.15 9.73 17.72
CA GLU A 109 6.89 10.92 17.32
C GLU A 109 6.41 11.56 16.02
N ASN A 110 5.68 10.79 15.19
CA ASN A 110 5.09 11.31 13.95
C ASN A 110 3.80 12.10 14.18
N TYR A 111 3.20 12.04 15.37
CA TYR A 111 2.01 12.82 15.71
C TYR A 111 2.38 13.97 16.63
N ARG A 112 2.34 15.19 16.12
CA ARG A 112 2.76 16.41 16.84
C ARG A 112 1.78 17.55 16.59
N ASN A 113 1.33 18.21 17.65
CA ASN A 113 0.48 19.40 17.56
C ASN A 113 -0.77 19.21 16.65
N GLY A 114 -1.38 18.03 16.68
CA GLY A 114 -2.53 17.71 15.82
C GLY A 114 -2.20 17.44 14.35
N CYS A 115 -0.91 17.31 14.02
CA CYS A 115 -0.44 16.98 12.67
C CYS A 115 0.25 15.61 12.64
N LEU A 116 0.08 14.89 11.56
CA LEU A 116 0.87 13.70 11.21
C LEU A 116 2.03 14.14 10.32
N CYS A 117 3.26 13.86 10.77
CA CYS A 117 4.52 14.22 10.11
C CYS A 117 5.35 12.95 9.90
N TYR A 118 5.47 12.48 8.68
CA TYR A 118 6.18 11.24 8.39
C TYR A 118 6.77 11.18 6.97
N ASN A 119 7.75 10.31 6.78
CA ASN A 119 8.32 10.04 5.47
C ASN A 119 7.66 8.78 4.88
N ARG A 120 7.12 8.90 3.69
CA ARG A 120 6.38 7.83 3.03
C ARG A 120 7.27 6.63 2.71
N ALA A 121 6.97 5.46 3.28
CA ALA A 121 7.79 4.25 3.19
C ALA A 121 8.15 3.86 1.73
N LYS A 122 7.17 3.92 0.82
CA LYS A 122 7.35 3.50 -0.58
C LYS A 122 8.35 4.35 -1.38
N THR A 123 8.47 5.64 -1.09
CA THR A 123 9.20 6.60 -1.93
C THR A 123 10.33 7.32 -1.21
N LYS A 124 10.54 7.07 0.08
CA LYS A 124 11.59 7.66 0.91
C LYS A 124 13.00 7.56 0.30
N LYS A 125 13.32 6.40 -0.31
CA LYS A 125 14.65 6.16 -0.90
C LYS A 125 14.83 6.70 -2.33
N THR A 126 13.77 7.19 -2.97
CA THR A 126 13.79 7.58 -4.38
C THR A 126 13.54 9.06 -4.62
N ARG A 127 13.15 9.81 -3.58
CA ARG A 127 12.87 11.24 -3.65
C ARG A 127 13.92 12.03 -2.87
N THR A 128 14.28 13.19 -3.38
CA THR A 128 15.26 14.10 -2.77
C THR A 128 14.75 14.78 -1.48
N ASP A 129 13.42 14.86 -1.31
CA ASP A 129 12.72 15.37 -0.13
C ASP A 129 12.37 14.26 0.87
N ASP A 130 12.97 13.07 0.75
CA ASP A 130 12.68 11.88 1.54
C ASP A 130 11.18 11.50 1.59
N ALA A 131 10.40 12.00 0.63
CA ALA A 131 8.96 11.85 0.55
C ALA A 131 8.24 12.26 1.86
N TYR A 132 8.66 13.36 2.47
CA TYR A 132 8.06 13.92 3.68
C TYR A 132 6.61 14.33 3.42
N ILE A 133 5.76 14.01 4.35
CA ILE A 133 4.33 14.36 4.36
C ILE A 133 4.03 14.98 5.73
N GLU A 134 3.37 16.14 5.69
CA GLU A 134 2.77 16.75 6.84
C GLU A 134 1.30 17.01 6.56
N MET A 135 0.43 16.56 7.47
CA MET A 135 -0.99 16.78 7.35
C MET A 135 -1.62 17.04 8.70
N ARG A 136 -2.53 17.99 8.73
CA ARG A 136 -3.37 18.25 9.90
C ARG A 136 -4.41 17.14 10.04
N VAL A 137 -4.58 16.66 11.27
CA VAL A 137 -5.62 15.70 11.61
C VAL A 137 -6.90 16.44 11.93
N GLU A 138 -7.92 16.24 11.12
CA GLU A 138 -9.22 16.87 11.35
C GLU A 138 -9.88 16.32 12.61
N PRO A 139 -10.55 17.19 13.42
CA PRO A 139 -11.19 16.77 14.66
C PRO A 139 -12.18 15.60 14.50
N ALA A 140 -12.84 15.51 13.35
CA ALA A 140 -13.80 14.45 13.06
C ALA A 140 -13.20 13.04 12.99
N ILE A 141 -11.87 12.89 12.77
CA ILE A 141 -11.20 11.59 12.71
C ILE A 141 -10.49 11.24 14.04
N GLN A 142 -10.29 12.21 14.93
CA GLN A 142 -9.59 12.00 16.19
C GLN A 142 -10.18 10.87 17.05
N PRO A 143 -11.51 10.76 17.27
CA PRO A 143 -12.08 9.67 18.07
C PRO A 143 -11.78 8.28 17.49
N LEU A 144 -11.70 8.20 16.16
CA LEU A 144 -11.34 6.94 15.50
C LEU A 144 -9.84 6.62 15.65
N MET A 145 -8.98 7.62 15.61
CA MET A 145 -7.55 7.43 15.89
C MET A 145 -7.35 7.01 17.35
N GLU A 146 -8.01 7.67 18.30
CA GLU A 146 -7.95 7.36 19.73
C GLU A 146 -8.34 5.91 20.03
N LYS A 147 -9.36 5.37 19.36
CA LYS A 147 -9.78 3.96 19.47
C LYS A 147 -8.63 2.98 19.24
N TYR A 148 -7.69 3.32 18.35
CA TYR A 148 -6.59 2.45 17.95
C TYR A 148 -5.23 2.88 18.50
N LEU A 149 -5.17 3.88 19.39
CA LEU A 149 -3.89 4.27 19.99
C LEU A 149 -3.24 3.10 20.74
N ALA A 150 -1.94 3.01 20.62
CA ALA A 150 -1.12 2.08 21.37
C ALA A 150 -0.89 2.56 22.81
N GLU A 151 -0.50 1.63 23.69
CA GLU A 151 -0.14 1.91 25.09
C GLU A 151 0.98 2.96 25.19
N PRO A 152 1.08 3.73 26.27
CA PRO A 152 2.07 4.79 26.42
C PRO A 152 3.52 4.36 26.15
N ASN A 153 3.89 3.15 26.53
CA ASN A 153 5.25 2.60 26.38
C ASN A 153 5.53 1.96 25.01
N ASP A 154 4.53 1.86 24.15
CA ASP A 154 4.68 1.33 22.79
C ASP A 154 5.30 2.43 21.90
N PRO A 155 6.31 2.14 21.08
CA PRO A 155 6.90 3.13 20.16
C PRO A 155 5.96 3.52 19.01
N TYR A 156 5.01 2.66 18.66
CA TYR A 156 4.06 2.90 17.59
C TYR A 156 2.88 3.77 18.05
N LEU A 157 2.33 4.53 17.11
CA LEU A 157 1.14 5.35 17.38
C LEU A 157 -0.10 4.48 17.56
N PHE A 158 -0.23 3.44 16.73
CA PHE A 158 -1.39 2.57 16.73
C PHE A 158 -1.05 1.15 17.20
N ARG A 159 -2.00 0.50 17.88
CA ARG A 159 -1.87 -0.85 18.47
C ARG A 159 -1.99 -2.00 17.45
N PHE A 160 -1.92 -1.73 16.15
CA PHE A 160 -2.04 -2.76 15.10
C PHE A 160 -0.98 -3.87 15.21
N HIS A 161 0.21 -3.55 15.72
CA HIS A 161 1.29 -4.50 15.99
C HIS A 161 0.94 -5.57 17.05
N LYS A 162 -0.08 -5.33 17.91
CA LYS A 162 -0.56 -6.36 18.85
C LYS A 162 -1.29 -7.50 18.14
N ARG A 163 -1.78 -7.27 16.92
CA ARG A 163 -2.59 -8.23 16.17
C ARG A 163 -1.93 -8.75 14.91
N PHE A 164 -1.13 -7.93 14.25
CA PHE A 164 -0.51 -8.23 12.98
C PHE A 164 1.01 -8.21 13.13
N CYS A 165 1.69 -9.21 12.57
CA CYS A 165 3.14 -9.36 12.69
C CYS A 165 3.92 -8.39 11.81
N ASP A 166 3.33 -7.94 10.70
CA ASP A 166 3.95 -7.06 9.72
C ASP A 166 2.90 -6.25 8.94
N SER A 167 3.36 -5.29 8.15
CA SER A 167 2.52 -4.41 7.34
C SER A 167 1.77 -5.15 6.25
N ASP A 168 2.28 -6.27 5.75
CA ASP A 168 1.62 -7.06 4.71
C ASP A 168 0.45 -7.85 5.30
N SER A 169 0.63 -8.47 6.47
CA SER A 169 -0.45 -9.13 7.22
C SER A 169 -1.53 -8.15 7.66
N PHE A 170 -1.15 -6.94 8.07
CA PHE A 170 -2.09 -5.85 8.36
C PHE A 170 -2.89 -5.45 7.12
N CYS A 171 -2.22 -5.20 6.00
CA CYS A 171 -2.87 -4.85 4.74
C CYS A 171 -3.82 -5.97 4.26
N ALA A 172 -3.40 -7.22 4.39
CA ALA A 172 -4.23 -8.39 4.05
C ALA A 172 -5.47 -8.46 4.97
N GLY A 173 -5.30 -8.24 6.28
CA GLY A 173 -6.39 -8.18 7.26
C GLY A 173 -7.40 -7.09 6.97
N VAL A 174 -6.94 -5.86 6.71
CA VAL A 174 -7.77 -4.72 6.30
C VAL A 174 -8.56 -5.05 5.04
N ASN A 175 -7.88 -5.55 3.99
CA ASN A 175 -8.56 -5.91 2.74
C ASN A 175 -9.56 -7.06 2.91
N ASN A 176 -9.29 -8.01 3.81
CA ASN A 176 -10.23 -9.08 4.12
C ASN A 176 -11.47 -8.55 4.82
N GLY A 177 -11.29 -7.64 5.78
CA GLY A 177 -12.41 -6.95 6.44
C GLY A 177 -13.29 -6.18 5.46
N ILE A 178 -12.68 -5.38 4.58
CA ILE A 178 -13.39 -4.65 3.52
C ILE A 178 -14.20 -5.62 2.63
N LYS A 179 -13.59 -6.73 2.22
CA LYS A 179 -14.29 -7.74 1.40
C LYS A 179 -15.47 -8.39 2.12
N GLN A 180 -15.39 -8.59 3.43
CA GLN A 180 -16.51 -9.11 4.20
C GLN A 180 -17.70 -8.14 4.17
N ILE A 181 -17.45 -6.83 4.35
CA ILE A 181 -18.49 -5.80 4.21
C ILE A 181 -19.03 -5.77 2.77
N CYS A 182 -18.17 -5.82 1.75
CA CYS A 182 -18.63 -5.85 0.36
C CYS A 182 -19.56 -7.05 0.10
N ARG A 183 -19.27 -8.22 0.69
CA ARG A 183 -20.11 -9.40 0.55
C ARG A 183 -21.46 -9.22 1.24
N SER A 184 -21.51 -8.64 2.44
CA SER A 184 -22.77 -8.36 3.12
C SER A 184 -23.65 -7.35 2.36
N LEU A 185 -23.03 -6.47 1.57
CA LEU A 185 -23.70 -5.53 0.67
C LEU A 185 -24.05 -6.14 -0.70
N GLY A 186 -23.78 -7.42 -0.94
CA GLY A 186 -24.04 -8.07 -2.23
C GLY A 186 -23.14 -7.61 -3.38
N ILE A 187 -22.00 -6.96 -3.08
CA ILE A 187 -21.07 -6.47 -4.12
C ILE A 187 -20.34 -7.66 -4.76
N PRO A 188 -20.40 -7.83 -6.10
CA PRO A 188 -19.75 -8.92 -6.81
C PRO A 188 -18.24 -8.95 -6.57
N LYS A 189 -17.64 -10.16 -6.60
CA LYS A 189 -16.21 -10.38 -6.29
C LYS A 189 -15.27 -9.49 -7.12
N GLU A 190 -15.60 -9.25 -8.37
CA GLU A 190 -14.83 -8.45 -9.32
C GLU A 190 -14.84 -6.95 -9.00
N LYS A 191 -15.88 -6.50 -8.29
CA LYS A 191 -16.10 -5.09 -7.92
C LYS A 191 -15.82 -4.82 -6.43
N GLN A 192 -15.36 -5.82 -5.66
CA GLN A 192 -15.10 -5.64 -4.24
C GLN A 192 -13.99 -4.62 -4.00
N TYR A 193 -14.23 -3.74 -3.03
CA TYR A 193 -13.30 -2.70 -2.65
C TYR A 193 -12.06 -3.26 -1.94
N ARG A 194 -11.02 -2.44 -1.90
CA ARG A 194 -9.77 -2.67 -1.17
C ARG A 194 -9.37 -1.36 -0.51
N ALA A 195 -8.41 -1.39 0.41
CA ALA A 195 -7.86 -0.19 1.04
C ALA A 195 -7.48 0.89 0.00
N TYR A 196 -6.93 0.48 -1.13
CA TYR A 196 -6.56 1.39 -2.23
C TYR A 196 -7.76 2.09 -2.92
N THR A 197 -8.96 1.54 -2.81
CA THR A 197 -10.20 2.12 -3.38
C THR A 197 -10.62 3.41 -2.66
N PHE A 198 -10.30 3.52 -1.37
CA PHE A 198 -10.59 4.68 -0.53
C PHE A 198 -9.51 5.78 -0.56
N ARG A 199 -8.64 5.71 -1.52
CA ARG A 199 -7.45 6.55 -1.60
C ARG A 199 -7.54 7.65 -2.64
#